data_787cf4160bec43e70ea80a2eb062ab47
#
_entry.id   787cf4160bec43e70ea80a2eb062ab47
#
_cell.length_a   1.000
_cell.length_b   1.000
_cell.length_c   1.000
_cell.angle_alpha   90.00
_cell.angle_beta   90.00
_cell.angle_gamma   90.00
#
_symmetry.space_group_name_H-M   'P 1'
#
loop_
_entity.id
_entity.type
_entity.pdbx_description
1 polymer ?
#
loop_
_entity_poly.entity_id
_entity_poly.type
_entity_poly.pdbx_seq_one_letter_code
_entity_poly.pdbx_strand_id
1 'polypeptide(L)'
;MNYVFDYIEHFWISLSSFPFVIQIAIFFIFFSCTATFSFMVAVFLIRRAKQIREQIVRELRPRMFTFLRNILIAKDDYTDEEVLEMFVEQFGEVNKKTYISLVPTLEDVIKQEKHQLQSRNYDNVIRGLKIDEYLEKRLDFSNTKIRLRAFQSLSRLDLTISDSKILPHTYSSNASLRKESRASYVGVSNNEPFKFFDQDNNLNEWDQISLMQQFLLHHKENLPNFSKWIKYSKDHEQVKFFIKLVAYFKQTTSVAAVMEYLEHENHEVRREAIIALGKLQLKEVENRLIKMYFTQPHVCQKAIIESVLYINSGKSIGFLKSAYQMANSNELKKLIAEVIYLYGKAGRAYFEELYKTETDFNLLILKHVQNPLIPSALREYYENQTARHTHAADTKEDIKNQVIKENTTPPHMRN
;
A
#
# COMPACT_ATOMS: atom_id res chain seq x y z
N MET A 1 46.87 37.61 -28.96
CA MET A 1 45.89 37.97 -27.91
C MET A 1 45.32 39.37 -28.11
N ASN A 2 46.08 40.33 -28.66
CA ASN A 2 45.63 41.71 -28.88
C ASN A 2 44.48 41.86 -29.88
N TYR A 3 44.44 41.09 -30.98
CA TYR A 3 43.38 41.19 -32.00
C TYR A 3 41.98 40.88 -31.48
N VAL A 4 41.83 40.02 -30.47
CA VAL A 4 40.53 39.70 -29.88
C VAL A 4 40.03 40.86 -29.00
N PHE A 5 40.91 41.54 -28.29
CA PHE A 5 40.58 42.70 -27.47
C PHE A 5 40.17 43.89 -28.34
N ASP A 6 40.89 44.16 -29.43
CA ASP A 6 40.55 45.22 -30.39
C ASP A 6 39.18 44.98 -31.03
N TYR A 7 38.84 43.70 -31.34
CA TYR A 7 37.53 43.35 -31.88
C TYR A 7 36.37 43.55 -30.87
N ILE A 8 36.61 43.24 -29.61
CA ILE A 8 35.64 43.43 -28.53
C ILE A 8 35.44 44.95 -28.27
N GLU A 9 36.49 45.73 -28.27
CA GLU A 9 36.42 47.16 -28.06
C GLU A 9 35.68 47.86 -29.21
N HIS A 10 35.97 47.52 -30.46
CA HIS A 10 35.23 48.01 -31.64
C HIS A 10 33.75 47.60 -31.60
N PHE A 11 33.44 46.39 -31.14
CA PHE A 11 32.05 45.93 -30.97
C PHE A 11 31.31 46.78 -29.94
N TRP A 12 31.92 47.08 -28.79
CA TRP A 12 31.29 47.90 -27.74
C TRP A 12 31.10 49.35 -28.19
N ILE A 13 32.04 49.97 -28.92
CA ILE A 13 31.92 51.32 -29.49
C ILE A 13 30.79 51.34 -30.52
N SER A 14 30.72 50.37 -31.40
CA SER A 14 29.65 50.24 -32.38
C SER A 14 28.28 50.05 -31.71
N LEU A 15 28.20 49.23 -30.65
CA LEU A 15 26.99 48.98 -29.90
C LEU A 15 26.44 50.23 -29.20
N SER A 16 27.33 51.05 -28.66
CA SER A 16 26.97 52.31 -27.98
C SER A 16 26.41 53.37 -28.91
N SER A 17 26.68 53.29 -30.22
CA SER A 17 26.18 54.21 -31.24
C SER A 17 24.72 53.97 -31.64
N PHE A 18 24.14 52.81 -31.29
CA PHE A 18 22.73 52.48 -31.59
C PHE A 18 21.76 53.12 -30.59
N PRO A 19 20.51 53.40 -30.99
CA PRO A 19 19.45 53.79 -30.07
C PRO A 19 19.27 52.78 -28.96
N PHE A 20 18.95 53.22 -27.74
CA PHE A 20 18.82 52.41 -26.55
C PHE A 20 17.93 51.17 -26.72
N VAL A 21 16.85 51.29 -27.48
CA VAL A 21 15.93 50.17 -27.77
C VAL A 21 16.64 49.04 -28.55
N ILE A 22 17.52 49.39 -29.48
CA ILE A 22 18.30 48.43 -30.28
C ILE A 22 19.37 47.76 -29.41
N GLN A 23 19.99 48.48 -28.50
CA GLN A 23 20.96 47.91 -27.55
C GLN A 23 20.30 46.86 -26.65
N ILE A 24 19.09 47.13 -26.13
CA ILE A 24 18.30 46.16 -25.37
C ILE A 24 17.96 44.95 -26.21
N ALA A 25 17.50 45.12 -27.46
CA ALA A 25 17.16 44.01 -28.33
C ALA A 25 18.39 43.10 -28.61
N ILE A 26 19.54 43.66 -28.87
CA ILE A 26 20.80 42.93 -29.09
C ILE A 26 21.19 42.15 -27.81
N PHE A 27 21.04 42.75 -26.64
CA PHE A 27 21.28 42.09 -25.36
C PHE A 27 20.37 40.88 -25.16
N PHE A 28 19.06 41.01 -25.44
CA PHE A 28 18.12 39.92 -25.33
C PHE A 28 18.39 38.79 -26.33
N ILE A 29 18.78 39.13 -27.58
CA ILE A 29 19.18 38.14 -28.58
C ILE A 29 20.41 37.38 -28.10
N PHE A 30 21.44 38.08 -27.63
CA PHE A 30 22.65 37.43 -27.12
C PHE A 30 22.37 36.53 -25.92
N PHE A 31 21.56 37.01 -24.96
CA PHE A 31 21.13 36.21 -23.79
C PHE A 31 20.34 34.97 -24.20
N SER A 32 19.40 35.12 -25.15
CA SER A 32 18.62 34.00 -25.66
C SER A 32 19.50 32.97 -26.37
N CYS A 33 20.46 33.41 -27.20
CA CYS A 33 21.40 32.53 -27.88
C CYS A 33 22.29 31.76 -26.89
N THR A 34 22.82 32.43 -25.87
CA THR A 34 23.66 31.81 -24.83
C THR A 34 22.87 30.82 -23.97
N ALA A 35 21.63 31.18 -23.61
CA ALA A 35 20.74 30.29 -22.86
C ALA A 35 20.41 29.05 -23.69
N THR A 36 20.06 29.20 -24.97
CA THR A 36 19.75 28.10 -25.87
C THR A 36 20.96 27.18 -26.07
N PHE A 37 22.15 27.76 -26.28
CA PHE A 37 23.39 26.98 -26.40
C PHE A 37 23.70 26.22 -25.12
N SER A 38 23.60 26.86 -23.95
CA SER A 38 23.79 26.20 -22.64
C SER A 38 22.82 25.03 -22.43
N PHE A 39 21.55 25.23 -22.80
CA PHE A 39 20.54 24.15 -22.74
C PHE A 39 20.91 23.02 -23.69
N MET A 40 21.32 23.27 -24.91
CA MET A 40 21.74 22.29 -25.90
C MET A 40 22.93 21.45 -25.37
N VAL A 41 23.94 22.11 -24.80
CA VAL A 41 25.09 21.45 -24.18
C VAL A 41 24.66 20.58 -23.00
N ALA A 42 23.80 21.09 -22.14
CA ALA A 42 23.28 20.31 -21.01
C ALA A 42 22.52 19.06 -21.48
N VAL A 43 21.64 19.17 -22.47
CA VAL A 43 20.92 18.05 -23.07
C VAL A 43 21.87 17.04 -23.69
N PHE A 44 22.91 17.50 -24.41
CA PHE A 44 23.91 16.64 -25.00
C PHE A 44 24.68 15.84 -23.93
N LEU A 45 25.14 16.51 -22.87
CA LEU A 45 25.85 15.86 -21.76
C LEU A 45 24.97 14.83 -21.05
N ILE A 46 23.69 15.15 -20.80
CA ILE A 46 22.73 14.24 -20.18
C ILE A 46 22.51 13.00 -21.09
N ARG A 47 22.32 13.21 -22.39
CA ARG A 47 22.16 12.10 -23.36
C ARG A 47 23.40 11.21 -23.41
N ARG A 48 24.59 11.81 -23.48
CA ARG A 48 25.87 11.08 -23.50
C ARG A 48 26.06 10.26 -22.22
N ALA A 49 25.80 10.84 -21.06
CA ALA A 49 25.88 10.15 -19.79
C ALA A 49 24.88 8.97 -19.70
N LYS A 50 23.66 9.16 -20.26
CA LYS A 50 22.66 8.09 -20.38
C LYS A 50 23.12 6.95 -21.28
N GLN A 51 23.68 7.27 -22.48
CA GLN A 51 24.17 6.27 -23.42
C GLN A 51 25.31 5.43 -22.84
N ILE A 52 26.29 6.06 -22.18
CA ILE A 52 27.39 5.37 -21.51
C ILE A 52 26.85 4.42 -20.44
N ARG A 53 25.88 4.89 -19.65
CA ARG A 53 25.24 4.07 -18.62
C ARG A 53 24.52 2.87 -19.23
N GLU A 54 23.75 3.06 -20.29
CA GLU A 54 23.02 1.99 -20.97
C GLU A 54 23.96 0.96 -21.62
N GLN A 55 25.11 1.41 -22.12
CA GLN A 55 26.13 0.52 -22.67
C GLN A 55 26.73 -0.33 -21.55
N ILE A 56 27.15 0.26 -20.44
CA ILE A 56 27.68 -0.47 -19.27
C ILE A 56 26.67 -1.52 -18.80
N VAL A 57 25.40 -1.14 -18.70
CA VAL A 57 24.34 -2.07 -18.26
C VAL A 57 24.18 -3.21 -19.27
N ARG A 58 24.18 -2.93 -20.57
CA ARG A 58 24.02 -3.97 -21.61
C ARG A 58 25.16 -4.98 -21.62
N GLU A 59 26.40 -4.55 -21.43
CA GLU A 59 27.56 -5.39 -21.43
C GLU A 59 27.71 -6.22 -20.15
N LEU A 60 27.53 -5.60 -19.00
CA LEU A 60 27.77 -6.23 -17.71
C LEU A 60 26.59 -7.09 -17.21
N ARG A 61 25.34 -6.67 -17.48
CA ARG A 61 24.15 -7.31 -16.89
C ARG A 61 24.01 -8.81 -17.19
N PRO A 62 24.20 -9.31 -18.42
CA PRO A 62 24.08 -10.75 -18.69
C PRO A 62 25.14 -11.58 -17.94
N ARG A 63 26.39 -11.08 -17.90
CA ARG A 63 27.48 -11.75 -17.19
C ARG A 63 27.28 -11.74 -15.69
N MET A 64 26.86 -10.58 -15.11
CA MET A 64 26.51 -10.46 -13.70
C MET A 64 25.32 -11.32 -13.31
N PHE A 65 24.32 -11.43 -14.18
CA PHE A 65 23.15 -12.28 -13.94
C PHE A 65 23.58 -13.75 -13.80
N THR A 66 24.38 -14.26 -14.72
CA THR A 66 24.88 -15.65 -14.67
C THR A 66 25.75 -15.88 -13.44
N PHE A 67 26.63 -14.93 -13.10
CA PHE A 67 27.49 -14.98 -11.92
C PHE A 67 26.67 -15.04 -10.63
N LEU A 68 25.75 -14.08 -10.42
CA LEU A 68 24.91 -14.01 -9.22
C LEU A 68 24.00 -15.25 -9.11
N ARG A 69 23.40 -15.66 -10.22
CA ARG A 69 22.53 -16.84 -10.26
C ARG A 69 23.29 -18.09 -9.80
N ASN A 70 24.49 -18.30 -10.33
CA ASN A 70 25.29 -19.48 -10.01
C ASN A 70 25.65 -19.53 -8.51
N ILE A 71 26.01 -18.42 -7.88
CA ILE A 71 26.32 -18.35 -6.45
C ILE A 71 25.05 -18.55 -5.62
N LEU A 72 23.97 -17.85 -5.95
CA LEU A 72 22.75 -17.84 -5.15
C LEU A 72 22.00 -19.17 -5.14
N ILE A 73 22.14 -20.00 -6.20
CA ILE A 73 21.49 -21.32 -6.31
C ILE A 73 22.44 -22.46 -5.90
N ALA A 74 23.73 -22.18 -5.80
CA ALA A 74 24.72 -23.20 -5.45
C ALA A 74 24.37 -23.85 -4.10
N LYS A 75 24.60 -25.17 -4.02
CA LYS A 75 24.46 -25.93 -2.76
C LYS A 75 25.64 -25.72 -1.82
N ASP A 76 26.79 -25.34 -2.38
CA ASP A 76 27.97 -25.02 -1.61
C ASP A 76 27.84 -23.64 -0.99
N ASP A 77 28.29 -23.49 0.26
CA ASP A 77 28.30 -22.23 0.96
C ASP A 77 29.57 -21.45 0.58
N TYR A 78 29.38 -20.28 -0.02
CA TYR A 78 30.47 -19.32 -0.28
C TYR A 78 30.58 -18.34 0.90
N THR A 79 31.80 -17.97 1.27
CA THR A 79 32.02 -16.88 2.22
C THR A 79 31.89 -15.52 1.52
N ASP A 80 31.71 -14.46 2.31
CA ASP A 80 31.67 -13.09 1.80
C ASP A 80 32.98 -12.66 1.14
N GLU A 81 34.13 -13.14 1.64
CA GLU A 81 35.45 -12.91 1.06
C GLU A 81 35.60 -13.62 -0.30
N GLU A 82 35.22 -14.88 -0.41
CA GLU A 82 35.24 -15.64 -1.69
C GLU A 82 34.34 -15.01 -2.74
N VAL A 83 33.14 -14.56 -2.36
CA VAL A 83 32.23 -13.85 -3.27
C VAL A 83 32.89 -12.57 -3.79
N LEU A 84 33.55 -11.81 -2.94
CA LEU A 84 34.24 -10.59 -3.34
C LEU A 84 35.41 -10.89 -4.28
N GLU A 85 36.26 -11.89 -3.98
CA GLU A 85 37.39 -12.28 -4.81
C GLU A 85 36.93 -12.71 -6.23
N MET A 86 35.95 -13.61 -6.29
CA MET A 86 35.37 -14.05 -7.57
C MET A 86 34.76 -12.89 -8.36
N PHE A 87 34.13 -11.95 -7.67
CA PHE A 87 33.55 -10.77 -8.33
C PHE A 87 34.65 -9.86 -8.88
N VAL A 88 35.70 -9.59 -8.09
CA VAL A 88 36.81 -8.72 -8.50
C VAL A 88 37.57 -9.32 -9.65
N GLU A 89 37.81 -10.64 -9.67
CA GLU A 89 38.47 -11.35 -10.76
C GLU A 89 37.66 -11.19 -12.08
N GLN A 90 36.37 -11.27 -12.03
CA GLN A 90 35.53 -11.29 -13.23
C GLN A 90 35.06 -9.91 -13.72
N PHE A 91 34.84 -8.96 -12.80
CA PHE A 91 34.24 -7.64 -13.08
C PHE A 91 35.11 -6.44 -12.63
N GLY A 92 36.24 -6.71 -11.98
CA GLY A 92 37.08 -5.69 -11.38
C GLY A 92 36.49 -5.14 -10.05
N GLU A 93 37.11 -4.09 -9.54
CA GLU A 93 36.74 -3.51 -8.25
C GLU A 93 35.25 -3.07 -8.18
N VAL A 94 34.67 -3.28 -6.99
CA VAL A 94 33.29 -2.85 -6.69
C VAL A 94 33.27 -1.33 -6.55
N ASN A 95 32.73 -0.66 -7.54
CA ASN A 95 32.68 0.80 -7.59
C ASN A 95 31.30 1.31 -8.00
N LYS A 96 31.12 2.64 -8.00
CA LYS A 96 29.84 3.26 -8.35
C LYS A 96 29.28 2.87 -9.72
N LYS A 97 30.13 2.53 -10.68
CA LYS A 97 29.71 2.11 -12.03
C LYS A 97 29.19 0.68 -12.02
N THR A 98 29.85 -0.22 -11.27
CA THR A 98 29.43 -1.61 -11.16
C THR A 98 28.11 -1.76 -10.41
N TYR A 99 27.86 -0.97 -9.33
CA TYR A 99 26.57 -0.97 -8.61
C TYR A 99 25.37 -0.58 -9.48
N ILE A 100 25.57 0.25 -10.51
CA ILE A 100 24.50 0.63 -11.45
C ILE A 100 23.91 -0.61 -12.15
N SER A 101 24.72 -1.61 -12.41
CA SER A 101 24.29 -2.88 -13.01
C SER A 101 24.02 -3.95 -11.96
N LEU A 102 24.83 -4.03 -10.90
CA LEU A 102 24.79 -5.05 -9.88
C LEU A 102 23.44 -5.10 -9.14
N VAL A 103 22.99 -3.98 -8.57
CA VAL A 103 21.76 -3.94 -7.78
C VAL A 103 20.52 -4.33 -8.59
N PRO A 104 20.26 -3.75 -9.78
CA PRO A 104 19.11 -4.17 -10.59
C PRO A 104 19.22 -5.61 -11.08
N THR A 105 20.44 -6.11 -11.33
CA THR A 105 20.63 -7.51 -11.76
C THR A 105 20.35 -8.48 -10.62
N LEU A 106 20.76 -8.15 -9.40
CA LEU A 106 20.44 -8.95 -8.23
C LEU A 106 18.90 -8.98 -7.97
N GLU A 107 18.23 -7.84 -8.10
CA GLU A 107 16.74 -7.78 -8.02
C GLU A 107 16.09 -8.73 -9.05
N ASP A 108 16.62 -8.78 -10.29
CA ASP A 108 16.09 -9.67 -11.32
C ASP A 108 16.34 -11.15 -11.01
N VAL A 109 17.54 -11.51 -10.52
CA VAL A 109 17.84 -12.90 -10.13
C VAL A 109 16.92 -13.36 -9.00
N ILE A 110 16.76 -12.55 -7.98
CA ILE A 110 15.86 -12.86 -6.84
C ILE A 110 14.43 -13.04 -7.32
N LYS A 111 13.94 -12.16 -8.22
CA LYS A 111 12.60 -12.27 -8.76
C LYS A 111 12.38 -13.54 -9.58
N GLN A 112 13.37 -13.98 -10.35
CA GLN A 112 13.25 -15.16 -11.20
C GLN A 112 13.44 -16.48 -10.43
N GLU A 113 14.37 -16.52 -9.49
CA GLU A 113 14.82 -17.74 -8.83
C GLU A 113 14.36 -17.84 -7.36
N LYS A 114 13.34 -17.09 -6.97
CA LYS A 114 12.87 -16.93 -5.56
C LYS A 114 12.76 -18.24 -4.77
N HIS A 115 12.40 -19.34 -5.42
CA HIS A 115 12.17 -20.64 -4.77
C HIS A 115 13.44 -21.51 -4.66
N GLN A 116 14.54 -21.10 -5.26
CA GLN A 116 15.79 -21.89 -5.33
C GLN A 116 16.96 -21.21 -4.60
N LEU A 117 16.74 -20.01 -4.06
CA LEU A 117 17.77 -19.22 -3.41
C LEU A 117 18.24 -19.87 -2.10
N GLN A 118 19.55 -19.96 -1.92
CA GLN A 118 20.17 -20.33 -0.66
C GLN A 118 20.34 -19.07 0.21
N SER A 119 19.66 -19.03 1.34
CA SER A 119 19.65 -17.86 2.25
C SER A 119 21.05 -17.43 2.65
N ARG A 120 21.93 -18.39 2.98
CA ARG A 120 23.30 -18.13 3.42
C ARG A 120 24.15 -17.46 2.31
N ASN A 121 24.09 -17.97 1.10
CA ASN A 121 24.79 -17.38 -0.03
C ASN A 121 24.24 -15.99 -0.37
N TYR A 122 22.94 -15.78 -0.19
CA TYR A 122 22.33 -14.47 -0.34
C TYR A 122 22.93 -13.46 0.62
N ASP A 123 22.97 -13.78 1.92
CA ASP A 123 23.55 -12.90 2.96
C ASP A 123 25.03 -12.61 2.69
N ASN A 124 25.77 -13.60 2.21
CA ASN A 124 27.20 -13.45 1.89
C ASN A 124 27.43 -12.59 0.63
N VAL A 125 26.55 -12.69 -0.38
CA VAL A 125 26.57 -11.77 -1.54
C VAL A 125 26.30 -10.33 -1.12
N ILE A 126 25.31 -10.09 -0.27
CA ILE A 126 25.01 -8.74 0.23
C ILE A 126 26.18 -8.14 0.98
N ARG A 127 26.78 -8.90 1.92
CA ARG A 127 27.91 -8.44 2.75
C ARG A 127 29.20 -8.31 1.95
N GLY A 128 29.56 -9.32 1.19
CA GLY A 128 30.80 -9.32 0.41
C GLY A 128 30.85 -8.20 -0.64
N LEU A 129 29.72 -7.94 -1.29
CA LEU A 129 29.62 -6.85 -2.27
C LEU A 129 29.14 -5.52 -1.66
N LYS A 130 28.97 -5.42 -0.33
CA LYS A 130 28.59 -4.21 0.41
C LYS A 130 27.38 -3.48 -0.17
N ILE A 131 26.35 -4.24 -0.55
CA ILE A 131 25.15 -3.70 -1.23
C ILE A 131 24.30 -2.88 -0.26
N ASP A 132 24.19 -3.33 0.98
CA ASP A 132 23.52 -2.64 2.08
C ASP A 132 24.15 -1.26 2.35
N GLU A 133 25.47 -1.20 2.56
CA GLU A 133 26.20 0.06 2.76
C GLU A 133 26.02 1.02 1.56
N TYR A 134 26.04 0.48 0.33
CA TYR A 134 25.84 1.29 -0.86
C TYR A 134 24.42 1.91 -0.88
N LEU A 135 23.40 1.15 -0.53
CA LEU A 135 22.03 1.64 -0.50
C LEU A 135 21.82 2.65 0.64
N GLU A 136 22.39 2.40 1.83
CA GLU A 136 22.37 3.37 2.93
C GLU A 136 23.00 4.71 2.55
N LYS A 137 24.17 4.70 1.94
CA LYS A 137 24.82 5.93 1.45
C LYS A 137 23.96 6.68 0.43
N ARG A 138 23.13 5.96 -0.33
CA ARG A 138 22.17 6.57 -1.26
C ARG A 138 21.00 7.27 -0.56
N LEU A 139 20.60 6.82 0.61
CA LEU A 139 19.58 7.50 1.40
C LEU A 139 20.11 8.81 1.98
N ASP A 140 21.33 8.82 2.50
CA ASP A 140 21.91 9.99 3.15
C ASP A 140 22.26 11.13 2.17
N PHE A 141 23.00 10.83 1.13
CA PHE A 141 23.72 11.80 0.31
C PHE A 141 23.17 12.01 -1.10
N SER A 142 21.94 11.58 -1.38
CA SER A 142 21.40 11.64 -2.73
C SER A 142 20.18 12.54 -2.86
N ASN A 143 19.85 12.90 -4.10
CA ASN A 143 18.60 13.60 -4.39
C ASN A 143 17.37 12.67 -4.20
N THR A 144 16.19 13.26 -4.12
CA THR A 144 14.91 12.57 -3.88
C THR A 144 14.69 11.37 -4.80
N LYS A 145 15.01 11.49 -6.09
CA LYS A 145 14.82 10.42 -7.07
C LYS A 145 15.73 9.20 -6.81
N ILE A 146 16.93 9.44 -6.34
CA ILE A 146 17.91 8.39 -6.02
C ILE A 146 17.52 7.72 -4.69
N ARG A 147 17.08 8.52 -3.69
CA ARG A 147 16.55 7.99 -2.43
C ARG A 147 15.35 7.09 -2.65
N LEU A 148 14.41 7.53 -3.50
CA LEU A 148 13.23 6.74 -3.84
C LEU A 148 13.62 5.37 -4.44
N ARG A 149 14.58 5.34 -5.36
CA ARG A 149 15.10 4.09 -5.92
C ARG A 149 15.79 3.21 -4.88
N ALA A 150 16.54 3.82 -3.96
CA ALA A 150 17.20 3.07 -2.89
C ALA A 150 16.17 2.37 -1.98
N PHE A 151 15.08 3.05 -1.59
CA PHE A 151 13.99 2.44 -0.86
C PHE A 151 13.33 1.29 -1.63
N GLN A 152 13.08 1.47 -2.92
CA GLN A 152 12.54 0.41 -3.77
C GLN A 152 13.46 -0.80 -3.85
N SER A 153 14.77 -0.58 -3.95
CA SER A 153 15.75 -1.67 -3.95
C SER A 153 15.81 -2.39 -2.61
N LEU A 154 15.79 -1.66 -1.49
CA LEU A 154 15.73 -2.25 -0.15
C LEU A 154 14.52 -3.17 0.01
N SER A 155 13.34 -2.70 -0.39
CA SER A 155 12.11 -3.50 -0.31
C SER A 155 12.14 -4.73 -1.23
N ARG A 156 12.70 -4.61 -2.45
CA ARG A 156 12.79 -5.74 -3.40
C ARG A 156 13.80 -6.79 -3.02
N LEU A 157 14.87 -6.35 -2.38
CA LEU A 157 15.95 -7.20 -1.87
C LEU A 157 15.65 -7.73 -0.47
N ASP A 158 14.55 -7.29 0.17
CA ASP A 158 14.21 -7.64 1.56
C ASP A 158 15.37 -7.35 2.53
N LEU A 159 16.04 -6.22 2.32
CA LEU A 159 17.20 -5.82 3.11
C LEU A 159 16.80 -4.95 4.28
N THR A 160 17.20 -5.37 5.48
CA THR A 160 17.03 -4.60 6.69
C THR A 160 18.19 -3.62 6.86
N ILE A 161 17.89 -2.37 7.16
CA ILE A 161 18.86 -1.34 7.49
C ILE A 161 18.48 -0.64 8.79
N SER A 162 19.40 0.16 9.33
CA SER A 162 19.14 0.89 10.57
C SER A 162 17.93 1.81 10.47
N ASP A 163 17.03 1.74 11.45
CA ASP A 163 15.84 2.59 11.57
C ASP A 163 16.20 4.08 11.54
N SER A 164 17.34 4.46 12.07
CA SER A 164 17.85 5.84 12.07
C SER A 164 18.05 6.40 10.64
N LYS A 165 18.26 5.54 9.64
CA LYS A 165 18.44 5.91 8.25
C LYS A 165 17.11 6.07 7.50
N ILE A 166 16.08 5.33 7.89
CA ILE A 166 14.77 5.35 7.21
C ILE A 166 13.83 6.39 7.84
N LEU A 167 13.75 6.39 9.17
CA LEU A 167 12.77 7.16 9.94
C LEU A 167 12.70 8.65 9.57
N PRO A 168 13.80 9.39 9.35
CA PRO A 168 13.73 10.81 8.95
C PRO A 168 12.98 11.03 7.63
N HIS A 169 13.00 10.06 6.73
CA HIS A 169 12.34 10.15 5.43
C HIS A 169 10.83 9.91 5.49
N THR A 170 10.35 9.23 6.53
CA THR A 170 8.90 9.00 6.76
C THR A 170 8.14 10.29 7.02
N TYR A 171 8.84 11.38 7.36
CA TYR A 171 8.31 12.74 7.55
C TYR A 171 8.68 13.71 6.42
N SER A 172 9.20 13.20 5.31
CA SER A 172 9.60 14.04 4.16
C SER A 172 8.45 14.90 3.65
N SER A 173 8.73 16.15 3.28
CA SER A 173 7.79 17.04 2.59
C SER A 173 7.40 16.51 1.21
N ASN A 174 8.31 15.78 0.55
CA ASN A 174 8.03 15.12 -0.72
C ASN A 174 7.11 13.91 -0.53
N ALA A 175 5.88 13.98 -1.06
CA ALA A 175 4.86 12.96 -0.88
C ALA A 175 5.29 11.55 -1.36
N SER A 176 5.97 11.45 -2.51
CA SER A 176 6.43 10.17 -3.04
C SER A 176 7.52 9.54 -2.17
N LEU A 177 8.47 10.35 -1.69
CA LEU A 177 9.52 9.86 -0.80
C LEU A 177 8.95 9.45 0.56
N ARG A 178 8.04 10.25 1.11
CA ARG A 178 7.35 9.95 2.37
C ARG A 178 6.57 8.63 2.29
N LYS A 179 5.79 8.44 1.24
CA LYS A 179 5.04 7.20 1.02
C LYS A 179 5.96 5.97 0.95
N GLU A 180 6.97 6.03 0.11
CA GLU A 180 7.89 4.90 -0.10
C GLU A 180 8.72 4.58 1.16
N SER A 181 9.20 5.61 1.86
CA SER A 181 9.94 5.40 3.10
C SER A 181 9.09 4.81 4.23
N ARG A 182 7.81 5.20 4.34
CA ARG A 182 6.86 4.58 5.28
C ARG A 182 6.62 3.11 4.96
N ALA A 183 6.38 2.79 3.70
CA ALA A 183 6.20 1.42 3.24
C ALA A 183 7.47 0.58 3.50
N SER A 184 8.64 1.09 3.13
CA SER A 184 9.93 0.45 3.43
C SER A 184 10.16 0.30 4.94
N TYR A 185 9.85 1.33 5.74
CA TYR A 185 10.06 1.27 7.19
C TYR A 185 9.28 0.11 7.82
N VAL A 186 8.02 -0.04 7.45
CA VAL A 186 7.19 -1.15 7.92
C VAL A 186 7.73 -2.50 7.45
N GLY A 187 8.23 -2.59 6.21
CA GLY A 187 8.71 -3.84 5.63
C GLY A 187 10.08 -4.28 6.15
N VAL A 188 11.00 -3.34 6.39
CA VAL A 188 12.42 -3.65 6.65
C VAL A 188 12.93 -3.27 8.04
N SER A 189 12.14 -2.61 8.89
CA SER A 189 12.51 -2.32 10.27
C SER A 189 12.45 -3.56 11.15
N ASN A 190 13.56 -3.88 11.82
CA ASN A 190 13.64 -5.04 12.70
C ASN A 190 13.14 -4.80 14.13
N ASN A 191 13.17 -3.55 14.58
CA ASN A 191 12.94 -3.27 16.01
C ASN A 191 11.53 -2.73 16.25
N GLU A 192 11.15 -1.65 15.60
CA GLU A 192 9.89 -0.94 15.85
C GLU A 192 9.23 -0.51 14.54
N PRO A 193 8.74 -1.45 13.69
CA PRO A 193 8.23 -1.15 12.35
C PRO A 193 7.02 -0.20 12.33
N PHE A 194 6.45 0.07 13.50
CA PHE A 194 5.28 0.95 13.65
C PHE A 194 5.58 2.28 14.34
N LYS A 195 6.85 2.55 14.70
CA LYS A 195 7.25 3.73 15.48
C LYS A 195 6.86 5.06 14.86
N PHE A 196 6.88 5.17 13.54
CA PHE A 196 6.51 6.42 12.89
C PHE A 196 5.04 6.81 13.10
N PHE A 197 4.16 5.87 13.48
CA PHE A 197 2.77 6.14 13.84
C PHE A 197 2.61 6.80 15.20
N ASP A 198 3.65 6.83 16.04
CA ASP A 198 3.60 7.52 17.33
C ASP A 198 3.53 9.06 17.17
N GLN A 199 3.77 9.56 15.98
CA GLN A 199 3.51 10.94 15.58
C GLN A 199 2.29 10.98 14.67
N ASP A 200 1.52 12.07 14.74
CA ASP A 200 0.40 12.28 13.83
C ASP A 200 0.92 12.46 12.40
N ASN A 201 0.47 11.58 11.53
CA ASN A 201 0.85 11.54 10.13
C ASN A 201 -0.39 11.72 9.27
N ASN A 202 -0.38 12.72 8.42
CA ASN A 202 -1.41 12.86 7.40
C ASN A 202 -1.30 11.68 6.42
N LEU A 203 -2.15 10.67 6.60
CA LEU A 203 -2.22 9.46 5.78
C LEU A 203 -3.29 9.62 4.72
N ASN A 204 -2.89 9.90 3.48
CA ASN A 204 -3.83 9.84 2.37
C ASN A 204 -4.21 8.38 2.03
N GLU A 205 -5.24 8.18 1.21
CA GLU A 205 -5.74 6.84 0.86
C GLU A 205 -4.67 5.94 0.24
N TRP A 206 -3.78 6.49 -0.61
CA TRP A 206 -2.68 5.73 -1.21
C TRP A 206 -1.63 5.30 -0.19
N ASP A 207 -1.36 6.14 0.82
CA ASP A 207 -0.49 5.77 1.93
C ASP A 207 -1.11 4.61 2.71
N GLN A 208 -2.41 4.69 3.02
CA GLN A 208 -3.15 3.65 3.73
C GLN A 208 -3.12 2.32 2.98
N ILE A 209 -3.38 2.31 1.66
CA ILE A 209 -3.33 1.10 0.82
C ILE A 209 -1.92 0.50 0.81
N SER A 210 -0.89 1.33 0.64
CA SER A 210 0.51 0.89 0.62
C SER A 210 0.93 0.26 1.95
N LEU A 211 0.58 0.91 3.07
CA LEU A 211 0.86 0.40 4.42
C LEU A 211 0.12 -0.90 4.71
N MET A 212 -1.16 -0.99 4.32
CA MET A 212 -1.94 -2.21 4.44
C MET A 212 -1.28 -3.39 3.72
N GLN A 213 -0.76 -3.15 2.51
CA GLN A 213 -0.03 -4.17 1.76
C GLN A 213 1.22 -4.64 2.50
N GLN A 214 1.98 -3.71 3.10
CA GLN A 214 3.16 -4.08 3.89
C GLN A 214 2.80 -4.88 5.15
N PHE A 215 1.72 -4.52 5.85
CA PHE A 215 1.23 -5.31 6.98
C PHE A 215 0.89 -6.76 6.58
N LEU A 216 0.25 -6.93 5.42
CA LEU A 216 -0.10 -8.26 4.92
C LEU A 216 1.10 -9.09 4.51
N LEU A 217 2.14 -8.47 3.98
CA LEU A 217 3.34 -9.15 3.49
C LEU A 217 4.30 -9.53 4.63
N HIS A 218 4.52 -8.63 5.60
CA HIS A 218 5.61 -8.77 6.56
C HIS A 218 5.15 -8.99 8.00
N HIS A 219 3.93 -8.58 8.37
CA HIS A 219 3.50 -8.55 9.78
C HIS A 219 2.18 -9.26 10.06
N LYS A 220 1.67 -10.07 9.14
CA LYS A 220 0.34 -10.71 9.26
C LYS A 220 0.13 -11.44 10.60
N GLU A 221 1.17 -12.06 11.13
CA GLU A 221 1.12 -12.87 12.38
C GLU A 221 1.50 -12.06 13.63
N ASN A 222 2.24 -10.97 13.47
CA ASN A 222 2.80 -10.18 14.58
C ASN A 222 2.34 -8.72 14.55
N LEU A 223 1.04 -8.52 14.38
CA LEU A 223 0.47 -7.15 14.38
C LEU A 223 0.40 -6.59 15.80
N PRO A 224 0.77 -5.31 15.99
CA PRO A 224 0.62 -4.66 17.27
C PRO A 224 -0.85 -4.43 17.61
N ASN A 225 -1.13 -4.15 18.88
CA ASN A 225 -2.46 -3.71 19.30
C ASN A 225 -2.69 -2.27 18.81
N PHE A 226 -3.64 -2.08 17.90
CA PHE A 226 -3.94 -0.77 17.31
C PHE A 226 -4.67 0.19 18.24
N SER A 227 -5.16 -0.26 19.40
CA SER A 227 -5.81 0.58 20.41
C SER A 227 -4.96 1.79 20.82
N LYS A 228 -3.62 1.62 20.88
CA LYS A 228 -2.68 2.69 21.21
C LYS A 228 -2.90 3.89 20.30
N TRP A 229 -2.81 3.68 18.99
CA TRP A 229 -2.90 4.79 18.03
C TRP A 229 -4.33 5.29 17.82
N ILE A 230 -5.36 4.43 18.03
CA ILE A 230 -6.75 4.88 18.06
C ILE A 230 -6.94 5.91 19.18
N LYS A 231 -6.41 5.65 20.38
CA LYS A 231 -6.63 6.50 21.56
C LYS A 231 -5.80 7.78 21.56
N TYR A 232 -4.58 7.74 21.05
CA TYR A 232 -3.61 8.82 21.23
C TYR A 232 -3.38 9.68 19.99
N SER A 233 -3.78 9.23 18.79
CA SER A 233 -3.68 10.06 17.59
C SER A 233 -4.70 11.19 17.60
N LYS A 234 -4.25 12.38 17.20
CA LYS A 234 -5.11 13.56 16.97
C LYS A 234 -5.54 13.70 15.51
N ASP A 235 -4.88 13.01 14.61
CA ASP A 235 -5.19 13.01 13.18
C ASP A 235 -6.36 12.05 12.91
N HIS A 236 -7.49 12.59 12.47
CA HIS A 236 -8.70 11.83 12.17
C HIS A 236 -8.48 10.78 11.07
N GLU A 237 -7.65 11.05 10.07
CA GLU A 237 -7.33 10.09 9.01
C GLU A 237 -6.55 8.90 9.55
N GLN A 238 -5.60 9.17 10.44
CA GLN A 238 -4.84 8.11 11.11
C GLN A 238 -5.72 7.28 12.04
N VAL A 239 -6.61 7.90 12.80
CA VAL A 239 -7.59 7.19 13.64
C VAL A 239 -8.50 6.30 12.79
N LYS A 240 -9.08 6.82 11.71
CA LYS A 240 -9.91 6.04 10.77
C LYS A 240 -9.14 4.86 10.19
N PHE A 241 -7.88 5.06 9.82
CA PHE A 241 -7.04 4.00 9.30
C PHE A 241 -6.85 2.86 10.31
N PHE A 242 -6.52 3.16 11.57
CA PHE A 242 -6.38 2.12 12.59
C PHE A 242 -7.69 1.41 12.92
N ILE A 243 -8.82 2.12 12.92
CA ILE A 243 -10.14 1.52 13.08
C ILE A 243 -10.42 0.52 11.92
N LYS A 244 -10.09 0.87 10.68
CA LYS A 244 -10.19 -0.05 9.53
C LYS A 244 -9.30 -1.29 9.71
N LEU A 245 -8.07 -1.11 10.20
CA LEU A 245 -7.15 -2.23 10.45
C LEU A 245 -7.69 -3.17 11.54
N VAL A 246 -8.29 -2.65 12.61
CA VAL A 246 -8.94 -3.47 13.65
C VAL A 246 -10.00 -4.37 13.05
N ALA A 247 -10.86 -3.83 12.18
CA ALA A 247 -11.90 -4.61 11.51
C ALA A 247 -11.33 -5.63 10.52
N TYR A 248 -10.33 -5.22 9.74
CA TYR A 248 -9.73 -6.07 8.71
C TYR A 248 -9.01 -7.28 9.32
N PHE A 249 -8.19 -7.04 10.35
CA PHE A 249 -7.44 -8.10 11.03
C PHE A 249 -8.22 -8.77 12.16
N LYS A 250 -9.50 -8.45 12.33
CA LYS A 250 -10.39 -8.98 13.37
C LYS A 250 -9.79 -8.88 14.79
N GLN A 251 -9.16 -7.74 15.10
CA GLN A 251 -8.48 -7.52 16.38
C GLN A 251 -9.47 -7.23 17.50
N THR A 252 -9.97 -8.28 18.15
CA THR A 252 -10.98 -8.18 19.21
C THR A 252 -10.48 -7.45 20.46
N THR A 253 -9.18 -7.47 20.74
CA THR A 253 -8.55 -6.74 21.84
C THR A 253 -8.68 -5.21 21.73
N SER A 254 -8.90 -4.69 20.52
CA SER A 254 -9.05 -3.25 20.27
C SER A 254 -10.52 -2.77 20.25
N VAL A 255 -11.50 -3.67 20.42
CA VAL A 255 -12.93 -3.36 20.34
C VAL A 255 -13.34 -2.26 21.31
N ALA A 256 -12.87 -2.33 22.56
CA ALA A 256 -13.20 -1.31 23.58
C ALA A 256 -12.76 0.10 23.12
N ALA A 257 -11.58 0.22 22.54
CA ALA A 257 -11.11 1.48 22.00
C ALA A 257 -11.98 2.00 20.84
N VAL A 258 -12.41 1.11 19.94
CA VAL A 258 -13.29 1.49 18.81
C VAL A 258 -14.67 1.91 19.30
N MET A 259 -15.21 1.26 20.34
CA MET A 259 -16.53 1.59 20.91
C MET A 259 -16.61 3.01 21.49
N GLU A 260 -15.51 3.57 21.98
CA GLU A 260 -15.44 4.96 22.47
C GLU A 260 -15.70 5.96 21.33
N TYR A 261 -15.40 5.60 20.10
CA TYR A 261 -15.55 6.45 18.91
C TYR A 261 -16.94 6.42 18.27
N LEU A 262 -17.89 5.67 18.81
CA LEU A 262 -19.31 5.73 18.41
C LEU A 262 -19.96 7.10 18.74
N GLU A 263 -19.39 7.85 19.66
CA GLU A 263 -19.88 9.18 20.08
C GLU A 263 -18.91 10.31 19.70
N HIS A 264 -17.92 10.01 18.84
CA HIS A 264 -16.93 10.99 18.41
C HIS A 264 -17.59 12.16 17.66
N GLU A 265 -17.11 13.39 17.85
CA GLU A 265 -17.68 14.60 17.23
C GLU A 265 -17.66 14.60 15.70
N ASN A 266 -16.57 14.09 15.12
CA ASN A 266 -16.43 13.93 13.67
C ASN A 266 -17.23 12.71 13.18
N HIS A 267 -18.24 12.96 12.35
CA HIS A 267 -19.14 11.92 11.84
C HIS A 267 -18.48 10.91 10.90
N GLU A 268 -17.39 11.27 10.21
CA GLU A 268 -16.63 10.31 9.39
C GLU A 268 -15.87 9.30 10.26
N VAL A 269 -15.33 9.73 11.39
CA VAL A 269 -14.69 8.84 12.37
C VAL A 269 -15.74 7.93 13.02
N ARG A 270 -16.92 8.49 13.40
CA ARG A 270 -18.04 7.66 13.89
C ARG A 270 -18.48 6.62 12.89
N ARG A 271 -18.65 7.01 11.62
CA ARG A 271 -18.99 6.11 10.52
C ARG A 271 -18.03 4.94 10.46
N GLU A 272 -16.72 5.20 10.50
CA GLU A 272 -15.71 4.15 10.41
C GLU A 272 -15.76 3.21 11.63
N ALA A 273 -16.00 3.74 12.83
CA ALA A 273 -16.17 2.94 14.04
C ALA A 273 -17.41 2.03 13.94
N ILE A 274 -18.55 2.55 13.45
CA ILE A 274 -19.77 1.78 13.23
C ILE A 274 -19.52 0.62 12.26
N ILE A 275 -18.91 0.88 11.10
CA ILE A 275 -18.60 -0.14 10.09
C ILE A 275 -17.64 -1.18 10.64
N ALA A 276 -16.60 -0.76 11.37
CA ALA A 276 -15.62 -1.66 11.96
C ALA A 276 -16.26 -2.65 12.93
N LEU A 277 -17.11 -2.16 13.84
CA LEU A 277 -17.85 -2.99 14.80
C LEU A 277 -18.83 -3.94 14.11
N GLY A 278 -19.47 -3.49 13.03
CA GLY A 278 -20.30 -4.35 12.17
C GLY A 278 -19.51 -5.49 11.56
N LYS A 279 -18.36 -5.19 10.92
CA LYS A 279 -17.47 -6.19 10.29
C LYS A 279 -16.86 -7.18 11.28
N LEU A 280 -16.69 -6.77 12.54
CA LEU A 280 -16.29 -7.66 13.64
C LEU A 280 -17.43 -8.59 14.10
N GLN A 281 -18.66 -8.40 13.58
CA GLN A 281 -19.84 -9.22 13.86
C GLN A 281 -20.23 -9.29 15.34
N LEU A 282 -20.07 -8.18 16.08
CA LEU A 282 -20.31 -8.09 17.51
C LEU A 282 -21.81 -7.94 17.79
N LYS A 283 -22.48 -9.04 18.15
CA LYS A 283 -23.93 -9.06 18.43
C LYS A 283 -24.33 -8.15 19.58
N GLU A 284 -23.45 -7.94 20.55
CA GLU A 284 -23.66 -7.10 21.73
C GLU A 284 -23.80 -5.61 21.36
N VAL A 285 -23.17 -5.19 20.26
CA VAL A 285 -23.16 -3.79 19.80
C VAL A 285 -24.40 -3.45 18.99
N GLU A 286 -25.07 -4.44 18.37
CA GLU A 286 -26.18 -4.23 17.44
C GLU A 286 -27.30 -3.37 18.03
N ASN A 287 -27.72 -3.66 19.27
CA ASN A 287 -28.77 -2.88 19.94
C ASN A 287 -28.36 -1.42 20.17
N ARG A 288 -27.09 -1.14 20.46
CA ARG A 288 -26.58 0.23 20.61
C ARG A 288 -26.62 0.96 19.28
N LEU A 289 -26.20 0.35 18.20
CA LEU A 289 -26.24 0.92 16.84
C LEU A 289 -27.69 1.24 16.42
N ILE A 290 -28.63 0.35 16.67
CA ILE A 290 -30.04 0.56 16.34
C ILE A 290 -30.64 1.73 17.13
N LYS A 291 -30.35 1.84 18.43
CA LYS A 291 -30.86 2.94 19.28
C LYS A 291 -30.37 4.30 18.82
N MET A 292 -29.13 4.39 18.33
CA MET A 292 -28.58 5.68 17.90
C MET A 292 -29.01 6.08 16.49
N TYR A 293 -29.59 5.19 15.68
CA TYR A 293 -29.86 5.38 14.25
C TYR A 293 -30.58 6.71 13.91
N PHE A 294 -31.69 6.99 14.56
CA PHE A 294 -32.52 8.16 14.22
C PHE A 294 -31.91 9.51 14.61
N THR A 295 -30.92 9.52 15.49
CA THR A 295 -30.20 10.72 15.92
C THR A 295 -28.93 10.99 15.12
N GLN A 296 -28.56 10.09 14.24
CA GLN A 296 -27.31 10.18 13.50
C GLN A 296 -27.44 10.90 12.16
N PRO A 297 -26.38 11.56 11.69
CA PRO A 297 -26.29 12.07 10.33
C PRO A 297 -26.42 10.94 9.29
N HIS A 298 -26.86 11.30 8.11
CA HIS A 298 -27.14 10.35 7.00
C HIS A 298 -25.99 9.37 6.72
N VAL A 299 -24.74 9.84 6.78
CA VAL A 299 -23.53 9.03 6.58
C VAL A 299 -23.42 7.92 7.65
N CYS A 300 -23.71 8.23 8.91
CA CYS A 300 -23.71 7.24 9.99
C CYS A 300 -24.95 6.33 9.94
N GLN A 301 -26.10 6.85 9.50
CA GLN A 301 -27.31 6.01 9.30
C GLN A 301 -27.03 4.91 8.28
N LYS A 302 -26.40 5.23 7.13
CA LYS A 302 -26.00 4.23 6.16
C LYS A 302 -25.05 3.18 6.76
N ALA A 303 -24.05 3.63 7.51
CA ALA A 303 -23.11 2.75 8.18
C ALA A 303 -23.79 1.80 9.18
N ILE A 304 -24.80 2.26 9.92
CA ILE A 304 -25.58 1.42 10.84
C ILE A 304 -26.37 0.35 10.08
N ILE A 305 -27.04 0.72 8.98
CA ILE A 305 -27.77 -0.23 8.13
C ILE A 305 -26.84 -1.32 7.58
N GLU A 306 -25.68 -0.94 7.06
CA GLU A 306 -24.66 -1.89 6.59
C GLU A 306 -24.16 -2.79 7.73
N SER A 307 -23.91 -2.21 8.91
CA SER A 307 -23.42 -2.95 10.07
C SER A 307 -24.43 -3.97 10.59
N VAL A 308 -25.73 -3.68 10.54
CA VAL A 308 -26.78 -4.65 10.85
C VAL A 308 -26.72 -5.86 9.92
N LEU A 309 -26.42 -5.67 8.63
CA LEU A 309 -26.20 -6.77 7.70
C LEU A 309 -24.92 -7.56 8.02
N TYR A 310 -23.81 -6.86 8.35
CA TYR A 310 -22.56 -7.53 8.70
C TYR A 310 -22.71 -8.39 9.97
N ILE A 311 -23.40 -7.89 10.99
CA ILE A 311 -23.66 -8.63 12.23
C ILE A 311 -24.63 -9.79 11.99
N ASN A 312 -25.67 -9.57 11.18
CA ASN A 312 -26.67 -10.53 10.75
C ASN A 312 -27.19 -11.44 11.88
N SER A 313 -27.61 -10.83 12.99
CA SER A 313 -28.09 -11.56 14.16
C SER A 313 -29.44 -12.28 13.96
N GLY A 314 -30.17 -11.93 12.91
CA GLY A 314 -31.54 -12.38 12.64
C GLY A 314 -32.62 -11.65 13.46
N LYS A 315 -32.27 -10.75 14.39
CA LYS A 315 -33.19 -10.09 15.33
C LYS A 315 -33.65 -8.72 14.88
N SER A 316 -32.96 -8.07 13.94
CA SER A 316 -33.14 -6.66 13.59
C SER A 316 -34.14 -6.40 12.46
N ILE A 317 -34.91 -7.40 12.04
CA ILE A 317 -35.88 -7.22 10.95
C ILE A 317 -36.96 -6.16 11.28
N GLY A 318 -37.41 -6.08 12.55
CA GLY A 318 -38.37 -5.06 12.99
C GLY A 318 -37.80 -3.64 12.84
N PHE A 319 -36.53 -3.45 13.20
CA PHE A 319 -35.82 -2.18 12.98
C PHE A 319 -35.71 -1.85 11.47
N LEU A 320 -35.31 -2.80 10.64
CA LEU A 320 -35.17 -2.59 9.19
C LEU A 320 -36.51 -2.21 8.54
N LYS A 321 -37.64 -2.81 8.99
CA LYS A 321 -38.99 -2.43 8.57
C LYS A 321 -39.28 -0.95 8.90
N SER A 322 -39.08 -0.55 10.14
CA SER A 322 -39.30 0.83 10.58
C SER A 322 -38.36 1.81 9.84
N ALA A 323 -37.09 1.46 9.68
CA ALA A 323 -36.12 2.29 8.97
C ALA A 323 -36.52 2.47 7.48
N TYR A 324 -37.02 1.44 6.81
CA TYR A 324 -37.49 1.52 5.43
C TYR A 324 -38.68 2.47 5.27
N GLN A 325 -39.66 2.36 6.17
CA GLN A 325 -40.85 3.21 6.16
C GLN A 325 -40.52 4.68 6.43
N MET A 326 -39.54 4.94 7.30
CA MET A 326 -39.16 6.29 7.72
C MET A 326 -38.02 6.88 6.89
N ALA A 327 -37.51 6.16 5.89
CA ALA A 327 -36.41 6.64 5.05
C ALA A 327 -36.81 7.89 4.25
N ASN A 328 -36.04 8.96 4.47
CA ASN A 328 -36.30 10.29 3.90
C ASN A 328 -35.54 10.55 2.57
N SER A 329 -34.69 9.62 2.12
CA SER A 329 -33.99 9.71 0.85
C SER A 329 -34.09 8.40 0.09
N ASN A 330 -34.14 8.49 -1.24
CA ASN A 330 -34.17 7.32 -2.13
C ASN A 330 -32.90 6.47 -2.03
N GLU A 331 -31.77 7.09 -1.79
CA GLU A 331 -30.49 6.41 -1.57
C GLU A 331 -30.52 5.53 -0.33
N LEU A 332 -31.00 6.09 0.79
CA LEU A 332 -31.13 5.35 2.04
C LEU A 332 -32.18 4.24 1.92
N LYS A 333 -33.30 4.53 1.29
CA LYS A 333 -34.37 3.56 1.05
C LYS A 333 -33.89 2.38 0.22
N LYS A 334 -33.11 2.65 -0.84
CA LYS A 334 -32.46 1.61 -1.66
C LYS A 334 -31.51 0.75 -0.83
N LEU A 335 -30.63 1.38 -0.03
CA LEU A 335 -29.69 0.67 0.82
C LEU A 335 -30.42 -0.24 1.82
N ILE A 336 -31.48 0.27 2.49
CA ILE A 336 -32.26 -0.51 3.44
C ILE A 336 -32.96 -1.67 2.74
N ALA A 337 -33.57 -1.46 1.54
CA ALA A 337 -34.18 -2.50 0.74
C ALA A 337 -33.19 -3.61 0.38
N GLU A 338 -31.96 -3.23 0.02
CA GLU A 338 -30.89 -4.18 -0.27
C GLU A 338 -30.47 -4.99 0.95
N VAL A 339 -30.30 -4.33 2.11
CA VAL A 339 -30.02 -5.01 3.37
C VAL A 339 -31.15 -5.95 3.74
N ILE A 340 -32.42 -5.55 3.63
CA ILE A 340 -33.57 -6.42 3.85
C ILE A 340 -33.51 -7.65 2.94
N TYR A 341 -33.23 -7.47 1.64
CA TYR A 341 -33.13 -8.57 0.68
C TYR A 341 -32.04 -9.59 1.05
N LEU A 342 -30.93 -9.13 1.61
CA LEU A 342 -29.79 -9.96 2.04
C LEU A 342 -29.94 -10.51 3.49
N TYR A 343 -30.88 -10.00 4.29
CA TYR A 343 -31.03 -10.32 5.72
C TYR A 343 -31.73 -11.65 5.99
N GLY A 344 -31.21 -12.73 5.45
CA GLY A 344 -31.72 -14.08 5.69
C GLY A 344 -33.17 -14.33 5.23
N LYS A 345 -33.80 -15.37 5.76
CA LYS A 345 -35.16 -15.81 5.36
C LYS A 345 -36.21 -14.75 5.72
N ALA A 346 -36.14 -14.17 6.92
CA ALA A 346 -37.11 -13.19 7.40
C ALA A 346 -37.07 -11.89 6.59
N GLY A 347 -35.87 -11.46 6.22
CA GLY A 347 -35.68 -10.30 5.32
C GLY A 347 -36.26 -10.55 3.94
N ARG A 348 -35.98 -11.69 3.33
CA ARG A 348 -36.54 -12.07 2.02
C ARG A 348 -38.06 -12.13 2.04
N ALA A 349 -38.66 -12.73 3.05
CA ALA A 349 -40.13 -12.76 3.18
C ALA A 349 -40.72 -11.35 3.22
N TYR A 350 -40.12 -10.45 3.97
CA TYR A 350 -40.58 -9.06 4.00
C TYR A 350 -40.32 -8.31 2.69
N PHE A 351 -39.21 -8.57 2.02
CA PHE A 351 -38.93 -7.99 0.71
C PHE A 351 -39.98 -8.38 -0.32
N GLU A 352 -40.43 -9.64 -0.34
CA GLU A 352 -41.51 -10.13 -1.20
C GLU A 352 -42.87 -9.49 -0.85
N GLU A 353 -43.12 -9.20 0.41
CA GLU A 353 -44.29 -8.44 0.85
C GLU A 353 -44.25 -7.02 0.27
N LEU A 354 -43.11 -6.31 0.46
CA LEU A 354 -42.90 -4.99 -0.13
C LEU A 354 -43.05 -4.97 -1.66
N TYR A 355 -42.53 -5.98 -2.34
CA TYR A 355 -42.62 -6.10 -3.80
C TYR A 355 -44.06 -6.20 -4.31
N LYS A 356 -44.99 -6.72 -3.49
CA LYS A 356 -46.42 -6.82 -3.79
C LYS A 356 -47.21 -5.56 -3.42
N THR A 357 -46.77 -4.81 -2.46
CA THR A 357 -47.50 -3.69 -1.89
C THR A 357 -47.04 -2.33 -2.38
N GLU A 358 -45.75 -2.20 -2.71
CA GLU A 358 -45.18 -0.93 -3.17
C GLU A 358 -45.50 -0.64 -4.61
N THR A 359 -45.66 0.63 -4.93
CA THR A 359 -45.97 1.15 -6.27
C THR A 359 -44.92 2.18 -6.72
N ASP A 360 -45.04 2.65 -7.95
CA ASP A 360 -44.29 3.75 -8.52
C ASP A 360 -42.76 3.63 -8.33
N PHE A 361 -42.14 4.67 -7.83
CA PHE A 361 -40.70 4.74 -7.68
C PHE A 361 -40.15 3.73 -6.64
N ASN A 362 -40.92 3.42 -5.60
CA ASN A 362 -40.51 2.44 -4.61
C ASN A 362 -40.41 1.05 -5.24
N LEU A 363 -41.35 0.67 -6.09
CA LEU A 363 -41.28 -0.59 -6.82
C LEU A 363 -40.07 -0.64 -7.77
N LEU A 364 -39.67 0.49 -8.38
CA LEU A 364 -38.45 0.54 -9.19
C LEU A 364 -37.19 0.32 -8.34
N ILE A 365 -37.13 0.87 -7.12
CA ILE A 365 -36.04 0.59 -6.18
C ILE A 365 -35.94 -0.91 -5.90
N LEU A 366 -37.06 -1.59 -5.60
CA LEU A 366 -37.08 -3.00 -5.30
C LEU A 366 -36.64 -3.85 -6.51
N LYS A 367 -37.15 -3.52 -7.71
CA LYS A 367 -36.69 -4.15 -8.97
C LYS A 367 -35.20 -3.99 -9.20
N HIS A 368 -34.66 -2.81 -8.91
CA HIS A 368 -33.22 -2.54 -9.03
C HIS A 368 -32.41 -3.40 -8.06
N VAL A 369 -32.85 -3.50 -6.80
CA VAL A 369 -32.18 -4.34 -5.76
C VAL A 369 -32.22 -5.82 -6.14
N GLN A 370 -33.31 -6.31 -6.69
CA GLN A 370 -33.46 -7.73 -7.08
C GLN A 370 -32.65 -8.09 -8.33
N ASN A 371 -32.30 -7.12 -9.19
CA ASN A 371 -31.63 -7.38 -10.46
C ASN A 371 -30.18 -7.88 -10.24
N PRO A 372 -29.86 -9.14 -10.62
CA PRO A 372 -28.52 -9.71 -10.44
C PRO A 372 -27.44 -9.05 -11.34
N LEU A 373 -27.85 -8.38 -12.42
CA LEU A 373 -26.92 -7.72 -13.35
C LEU A 373 -26.40 -6.39 -12.84
N ILE A 374 -26.99 -5.86 -11.75
CA ILE A 374 -26.55 -4.60 -11.16
C ILE A 374 -25.55 -4.92 -10.07
N PRO A 375 -24.26 -4.51 -10.20
CA PRO A 375 -23.24 -4.78 -9.22
C PRO A 375 -23.55 -4.06 -7.91
N SER A 376 -23.36 -4.74 -6.78
CA SER A 376 -23.47 -4.18 -5.44
C SER A 376 -22.34 -4.69 -4.56
N ALA A 377 -21.62 -3.76 -3.93
CA ALA A 377 -20.53 -4.09 -3.02
C ALA A 377 -21.02 -4.86 -1.77
N LEU A 378 -22.25 -4.58 -1.30
CA LEU A 378 -22.84 -5.30 -0.17
C LEU A 378 -23.20 -6.74 -0.52
N ARG A 379 -23.77 -6.96 -1.71
CA ARG A 379 -24.10 -8.31 -2.20
C ARG A 379 -22.84 -9.13 -2.38
N GLU A 380 -21.83 -8.59 -3.04
CA GLU A 380 -20.53 -9.23 -3.24
C GLU A 380 -19.87 -9.58 -1.89
N TYR A 381 -19.88 -8.65 -0.94
CA TYR A 381 -19.36 -8.90 0.41
C TYR A 381 -20.11 -10.06 1.09
N TYR A 382 -21.44 -10.05 1.04
CA TYR A 382 -22.28 -11.08 1.67
C TYR A 382 -22.09 -12.45 1.02
N GLU A 383 -22.05 -12.53 -0.29
CA GLU A 383 -21.80 -13.77 -1.03
C GLU A 383 -20.41 -14.34 -0.73
N ASN A 384 -19.39 -13.50 -0.68
CA ASN A 384 -18.04 -13.90 -0.30
C ASN A 384 -17.94 -14.41 1.15
N GLN A 385 -18.71 -13.85 2.08
CA GLN A 385 -18.76 -14.34 3.46
C GLN A 385 -19.48 -15.70 3.54
N THR A 386 -20.61 -15.85 2.87
CA THR A 386 -21.34 -17.13 2.83
C THR A 386 -20.52 -18.25 2.18
N ALA A 387 -19.83 -17.97 1.08
CA ALA A 387 -18.92 -18.93 0.44
C ALA A 387 -17.77 -19.38 1.37
N ARG A 388 -17.18 -18.46 2.14
CA ARG A 388 -16.13 -18.80 3.13
C ARG A 388 -16.66 -19.68 4.26
N HIS A 389 -17.89 -19.44 4.70
CA HIS A 389 -18.51 -20.25 5.77
C HIS A 389 -18.87 -21.66 5.28
N THR A 390 -19.34 -21.82 4.04
CA THR A 390 -19.59 -23.15 3.43
C THR A 390 -18.29 -23.92 3.27
N HIS A 391 -17.26 -23.37 2.68
CA HIS A 391 -15.95 -24.04 2.57
C HIS A 391 -15.33 -24.42 3.92
N ALA A 392 -15.47 -23.58 4.94
CA ALA A 392 -14.97 -23.90 6.28
C ALA A 392 -15.80 -24.99 6.98
N ALA A 393 -17.09 -25.11 6.67
CA ALA A 393 -17.94 -26.18 7.16
C ALA A 393 -17.60 -27.50 6.47
N ASP A 394 -17.48 -27.50 5.14
CA ASP A 394 -17.11 -28.68 4.33
C ASP A 394 -15.74 -29.23 4.76
N THR A 395 -14.74 -28.37 4.96
CA THR A 395 -13.41 -28.79 5.43
C THR A 395 -13.45 -29.42 6.82
N LYS A 396 -14.28 -28.88 7.74
CA LYS A 396 -14.44 -29.46 9.08
C LYS A 396 -15.16 -30.81 9.04
N GLU A 397 -16.10 -31.00 8.14
CA GLU A 397 -16.82 -32.23 7.94
C GLU A 397 -15.93 -33.33 7.32
N ASP A 398 -15.08 -32.92 6.35
CA ASP A 398 -14.08 -33.82 5.75
C ASP A 398 -13.03 -34.27 6.77
N ILE A 399 -12.51 -33.37 7.61
CA ILE A 399 -11.57 -33.69 8.69
C ILE A 399 -12.24 -34.64 9.70
N LYS A 400 -13.50 -34.37 10.09
CA LYS A 400 -14.25 -35.23 11.00
C LYS A 400 -14.47 -36.63 10.42
N ASN A 401 -14.78 -36.72 9.14
CA ASN A 401 -14.96 -37.98 8.42
C ASN A 401 -13.64 -38.74 8.25
N GLN A 402 -12.50 -38.06 8.06
CA GLN A 402 -11.18 -38.67 8.06
C GLN A 402 -10.82 -39.24 9.43
N VAL A 403 -11.02 -38.48 10.51
CA VAL A 403 -10.75 -38.92 11.89
C VAL A 403 -11.63 -40.10 12.28
N ILE A 404 -12.90 -40.14 11.82
CA ILE A 404 -13.81 -41.30 12.05
C ILE A 404 -13.30 -42.51 11.28
N LYS A 405 -12.86 -42.39 10.03
CA LYS A 405 -12.28 -43.49 9.23
C LYS A 405 -11.00 -44.03 9.86
N GLU A 406 -10.12 -43.18 10.35
CA GLU A 406 -8.88 -43.58 11.03
C GLU A 406 -9.16 -44.35 12.35
N ASN A 407 -10.18 -43.92 13.09
CA ASN A 407 -10.56 -44.58 14.35
C ASN A 407 -11.39 -45.87 14.16
N THR A 408 -12.00 -46.07 12.99
CA THR A 408 -12.77 -47.28 12.67
C THR A 408 -11.95 -48.35 11.92
N THR A 409 -10.72 -48.08 11.53
CA THR A 409 -9.81 -49.04 10.89
C THR A 409 -9.18 -49.94 11.96
N PRO A 410 -9.37 -51.25 11.91
CA PRO A 410 -8.82 -52.17 12.91
C PRO A 410 -7.29 -52.13 12.98
N PRO A 411 -6.66 -52.33 14.14
CA PRO A 411 -5.21 -52.15 14.37
C PRO A 411 -4.29 -52.98 13.46
N HIS A 412 -4.80 -54.04 12.82
CA HIS A 412 -4.04 -54.96 11.96
C HIS A 412 -4.00 -54.55 10.48
N MET A 413 -4.58 -53.40 10.12
CA MET A 413 -4.50 -52.81 8.76
C MET A 413 -3.75 -51.46 8.72
N ARG A 414 -3.06 -51.11 9.79
CA ARG A 414 -2.16 -49.92 9.83
C ARG A 414 -0.74 -50.40 9.53
N ASN A 415 -0.38 -50.52 8.27
CA ASN A 415 0.99 -50.62 7.81
C ASN A 415 1.28 -49.43 6.92
#